data_36e6dd43ddf53822fe95d8d841d1ae01
#
_entry.id   36e6dd43ddf53822fe95d8d841d1ae01
#
_cell.length_a   1.000
_cell.length_b   1.000
_cell.length_c   1.000
_cell.angle_alpha   90.00
_cell.angle_beta   90.00
_cell.angle_gamma   90.00
#
_symmetry.space_group_name_H-M   'P 1'
#
loop_
_entity.id
_entity.type
_entity.pdbx_description
1 polymer ?
#
loop_
_entity_poly.entity_id
_entity_poly.type
_entity_poly.pdbx_seq_one_letter_code
_entity_poly.pdbx_strand_id
1 'polypeptide(L)'
;MKKNVIDTDLTGKVAVVTGAGGVLCSAFAKDLARAGAKVALLDLNQEAAQKFADEINAEGGVAKAYACNVLDKDICYAVADQVEADLGKCDILINGAGGNNPRA
;
A
#
# COMPACT_ATOMS: atom_id res chain seq x y z
N MET A 1 -2.90 22.04 2.64
CA MET A 1 -3.03 20.65 2.19
C MET A 1 -4.47 20.34 1.84
N LYS A 2 -4.68 19.61 0.74
CA LYS A 2 -6.03 19.25 0.33
C LYS A 2 -6.68 18.35 1.38
N LYS A 3 -7.95 18.56 1.67
CA LYS A 3 -8.68 17.71 2.61
C LYS A 3 -8.73 16.28 2.11
N ASN A 4 -8.45 15.33 2.99
CA ASN A 4 -8.42 13.92 2.68
C ASN A 4 -9.78 13.28 2.98
N VAL A 5 -10.09 12.20 2.27
CA VAL A 5 -11.27 11.38 2.56
C VAL A 5 -11.15 10.76 3.96
N ILE A 6 -9.95 10.35 4.31
CA ILE A 6 -9.65 9.84 5.64
C ILE A 6 -9.30 11.02 6.55
N ASP A 7 -10.15 11.29 7.50
CA ASP A 7 -10.02 12.45 8.39
C ASP A 7 -9.30 12.08 9.68
N THR A 8 -8.48 11.06 9.66
CA THR A 8 -7.70 10.58 10.81
C THR A 8 -6.23 10.85 10.57
N ASP A 9 -5.53 11.28 11.62
CA ASP A 9 -4.09 11.46 11.55
C ASP A 9 -3.41 10.10 11.70
N LEU A 10 -2.77 9.64 10.63
CA LEU A 10 -2.07 8.36 10.58
C LEU A 10 -0.56 8.53 10.61
N THR A 11 -0.07 9.67 11.02
CA THR A 11 1.37 9.95 11.07
C THR A 11 2.09 8.86 11.88
N GLY A 12 3.13 8.29 11.29
CA GLY A 12 3.92 7.24 11.91
C GLY A 12 3.35 5.84 11.74
N LYS A 13 2.16 5.70 11.18
CA LYS A 13 1.58 4.38 10.91
C LYS A 13 2.09 3.83 9.59
N VAL A 14 2.12 2.50 9.49
CA VAL A 14 2.50 1.82 8.25
C VAL A 14 1.28 1.09 7.70
N ALA A 15 0.92 1.40 6.48
CA ALA A 15 -0.20 0.78 5.79
C ALA A 15 0.32 -0.11 4.66
N VAL A 16 -0.20 -1.32 4.58
CA VAL A 16 0.11 -2.25 3.51
C VAL A 16 -1.14 -2.41 2.66
N VAL A 17 -1.01 -2.14 1.38
CA VAL A 17 -2.13 -2.22 0.43
C VAL A 17 -1.80 -3.28 -0.61
N THR A 18 -2.57 -4.36 -0.65
CA THR A 18 -2.42 -5.40 -1.66
C THR A 18 -3.31 -5.11 -2.85
N GLY A 19 -2.90 -5.54 -4.05
CA GLY A 19 -3.62 -5.19 -5.27
C GLY A 19 -3.49 -3.71 -5.62
N ALA A 20 -2.40 -3.08 -5.20
CA ALA A 20 -2.22 -1.63 -5.25
C ALA A 20 -1.98 -1.08 -6.65
N GLY A 21 -1.78 -1.96 -7.65
CA GLY A 21 -1.71 -1.54 -9.04
C GLY A 21 -3.09 -1.26 -9.63
N GLY A 22 -4.18 -1.62 -8.94
CA GLY A 22 -5.53 -1.32 -9.38
C GLY A 22 -5.95 0.08 -8.99
N VAL A 23 -6.92 0.63 -9.72
CA VAL A 23 -7.34 2.01 -9.55
C VAL A 23 -7.91 2.28 -8.17
N LEU A 24 -8.77 1.40 -7.67
CA LEU A 24 -9.43 1.60 -6.38
C LEU A 24 -8.44 1.52 -5.22
N CYS A 25 -7.59 0.50 -5.23
CA CYS A 25 -6.62 0.33 -4.16
C CYS A 25 -5.55 1.43 -4.17
N SER A 26 -5.18 1.91 -5.36
CA SER A 26 -4.24 3.03 -5.45
C SER A 26 -4.84 4.31 -4.89
N ALA A 27 -6.14 4.51 -5.06
CA ALA A 27 -6.82 5.68 -4.48
C ALA A 27 -6.80 5.60 -2.95
N PHE A 28 -7.07 4.44 -2.38
CA PHE A 28 -6.94 4.24 -0.93
C PHE A 28 -5.53 4.50 -0.45
N ALA A 29 -4.54 4.00 -1.19
CA ALA A 29 -3.14 4.18 -0.83
C ALA A 29 -2.79 5.67 -0.77
N LYS A 30 -3.25 6.44 -1.73
CA LYS A 30 -3.02 7.90 -1.74
C LYS A 30 -3.67 8.58 -0.54
N ASP A 31 -4.89 8.19 -0.21
CA ASP A 31 -5.59 8.77 0.94
C ASP A 31 -4.87 8.44 2.24
N LEU A 32 -4.40 7.21 2.40
CA LEU A 32 -3.63 6.82 3.58
C LEU A 32 -2.34 7.63 3.69
N ALA A 33 -1.65 7.82 2.57
CA ALA A 33 -0.41 8.61 2.56
C ALA A 33 -0.68 10.07 2.90
N ARG A 34 -1.78 10.63 2.41
CA ARG A 34 -2.15 12.02 2.75
C ARG A 34 -2.49 12.18 4.22
N ALA A 35 -2.99 11.11 4.84
CA ALA A 35 -3.26 11.10 6.28
C ALA A 35 -1.99 10.94 7.12
N GLY A 36 -0.84 10.72 6.48
CA GLY A 36 0.46 10.64 7.15
C GLY A 36 1.07 9.26 7.22
N ALA A 37 0.38 8.23 6.74
CA ALA A 37 0.90 6.87 6.80
C ALA A 37 2.03 6.66 5.78
N LYS A 38 2.95 5.78 6.14
CA LYS A 38 3.91 5.22 5.18
C LYS A 38 3.21 4.04 4.51
N VAL A 39 3.25 3.96 3.19
CA VAL A 39 2.44 3.01 2.45
C VAL A 39 3.30 2.03 1.68
N ALA A 40 3.07 0.76 1.89
CA ALA A 40 3.64 -0.31 1.08
C ALA A 40 2.59 -0.75 0.06
N LEU A 41 2.94 -0.67 -1.22
CA LEU A 41 2.04 -1.01 -2.32
C LEU A 41 2.46 -2.35 -2.89
N LEU A 42 1.64 -3.36 -2.69
CA LEU A 42 1.93 -4.73 -3.10
C LEU A 42 1.05 -5.11 -4.28
N ASP A 43 1.67 -5.62 -5.35
CA ASP A 43 0.95 -6.09 -6.51
C ASP A 43 1.79 -7.09 -7.28
N LEU A 44 1.15 -8.00 -8.01
CA LEU A 44 1.85 -8.87 -8.95
C LEU A 44 2.60 -8.06 -9.99
N ASN A 45 2.00 -6.95 -10.42
CA ASN A 45 2.61 -6.03 -11.36
C ASN A 45 3.29 -4.90 -10.58
N GLN A 46 4.57 -5.07 -10.32
CA GLN A 46 5.32 -4.08 -9.56
C GLN A 46 5.39 -2.73 -10.28
N GLU A 47 5.43 -2.73 -11.60
CA GLU A 47 5.50 -1.47 -12.36
C GLU A 47 4.26 -0.62 -12.13
N ALA A 48 3.08 -1.24 -12.12
CA ALA A 48 1.84 -0.52 -11.85
C ALA A 48 1.84 0.06 -10.43
N ALA A 49 2.27 -0.74 -9.45
CA ALA A 49 2.36 -0.28 -8.06
C ALA A 49 3.42 0.82 -7.93
N GLN A 50 4.54 0.70 -8.62
CA GLN A 50 5.62 1.68 -8.57
C GLN A 50 5.16 3.04 -9.11
N LYS A 51 4.34 3.04 -10.15
CA LYS A 51 3.80 4.28 -10.69
C LYS A 51 3.03 5.06 -9.61
N PHE A 52 2.20 4.36 -8.85
CA PHE A 52 1.44 5.01 -7.78
C PHE A 52 2.31 5.40 -6.59
N ALA A 53 3.33 4.59 -6.29
CA ALA A 53 4.30 4.96 -5.25
C ALA A 53 5.02 6.25 -5.63
N ASP A 54 5.41 6.38 -6.89
CA ASP A 54 6.08 7.59 -7.37
C ASP A 54 5.17 8.81 -7.24
N GLU A 55 3.88 8.66 -7.55
CA GLU A 55 2.92 9.75 -7.39
C GLU A 55 2.78 10.19 -5.94
N ILE A 56 2.72 9.22 -5.02
CA ILE A 56 2.64 9.52 -3.59
C ILE A 56 3.90 10.25 -3.12
N ASN A 57 5.06 9.76 -3.51
CA ASN A 57 6.32 10.38 -3.11
C ASN A 57 6.47 11.78 -3.68
N ALA A 58 5.96 12.01 -4.89
CA ALA A 58 5.97 13.33 -5.52
C ALA A 58 5.10 14.34 -4.77
N GLU A 59 4.07 13.87 -4.07
CA GLU A 59 3.21 14.71 -3.25
C GLU A 59 3.77 14.94 -1.84
N GLY A 60 4.93 14.39 -1.54
CA GLY A 60 5.56 14.53 -0.23
C GLY A 60 5.23 13.39 0.74
N GLY A 61 4.54 12.36 0.29
CA GLY A 61 4.27 11.18 1.10
C GLY A 61 5.43 10.19 1.09
N VAL A 62 5.23 9.05 1.72
CA VAL A 62 6.21 7.96 1.74
C VAL A 62 5.53 6.69 1.24
N ALA A 63 5.99 6.16 0.14
CA ALA A 63 5.45 4.93 -0.43
C ALA A 63 6.54 4.12 -1.10
N LYS A 64 6.36 2.80 -1.07
CA LYS A 64 7.29 1.89 -1.71
C LYS A 64 6.49 0.74 -2.34
N ALA A 65 6.87 0.33 -3.54
CA ALA A 65 6.19 -0.74 -4.26
C ALA A 65 6.95 -2.05 -4.13
N TYR A 66 6.20 -3.13 -4.04
CA TYR A 66 6.76 -4.48 -3.92
C TYR A 66 6.01 -5.42 -4.86
N ALA A 67 6.75 -6.27 -5.54
CA ALA A 67 6.13 -7.37 -6.28
C ALA A 67 5.70 -8.44 -5.28
N CYS A 68 4.44 -8.79 -5.29
CA CYS A 68 3.92 -9.77 -4.34
C CYS A 68 2.77 -10.55 -4.94
N ASN A 69 2.91 -11.88 -4.94
CA ASN A 69 1.82 -12.78 -5.24
C ASN A 69 1.18 -13.19 -3.91
N VAL A 70 0.01 -12.65 -3.62
CA VAL A 70 -0.66 -12.90 -2.33
C VAL A 70 -1.11 -14.35 -2.16
N LEU A 71 -1.09 -15.14 -3.23
CA LEU A 71 -1.41 -16.57 -3.18
C LEU A 71 -0.21 -17.42 -2.77
N ASP A 72 0.98 -16.83 -2.72
CA ASP A 72 2.22 -17.52 -2.34
C ASP A 72 2.63 -17.07 -0.94
N LYS A 73 2.46 -17.96 0.03
CA LYS A 73 2.75 -17.62 1.43
C LYS A 73 4.20 -17.24 1.67
N ASP A 74 5.13 -17.94 1.02
CA ASP A 74 6.56 -17.67 1.24
C ASP A 74 6.92 -16.28 0.73
N ILE A 75 6.39 -15.89 -0.42
CA ILE A 75 6.59 -14.55 -0.96
C ILE A 75 5.94 -13.52 -0.05
N CYS A 76 4.75 -13.79 0.46
CA CYS A 76 4.07 -12.86 1.36
C CYS A 76 4.89 -12.62 2.64
N TYR A 77 5.45 -13.66 3.22
CA TYR A 77 6.30 -13.51 4.41
C TYR A 77 7.56 -12.74 4.11
N ALA A 78 8.20 -13.04 2.97
CA ALA A 78 9.42 -12.33 2.58
C ALA A 78 9.15 -10.84 2.36
N VAL A 79 8.05 -10.51 1.69
CA VAL A 79 7.68 -9.12 1.45
C VAL A 79 7.30 -8.43 2.76
N ALA A 80 6.59 -9.12 3.65
CA ALA A 80 6.24 -8.55 4.95
C ALA A 80 7.49 -8.19 5.76
N ASP A 81 8.49 -9.07 5.75
CA ASP A 81 9.76 -8.78 6.42
C ASP A 81 10.46 -7.58 5.80
N GLN A 82 10.42 -7.48 4.48
CA GLN A 82 11.04 -6.38 3.78
C GLN A 82 10.33 -5.05 4.07
N VAL A 83 9.01 -5.06 4.11
CA VAL A 83 8.22 -3.88 4.47
C VAL A 83 8.57 -3.43 5.88
N GLU A 84 8.65 -4.37 6.81
CA GLU A 84 8.99 -4.04 8.19
C GLU A 84 10.38 -3.42 8.29
N ALA A 85 11.34 -3.93 7.53
CA ALA A 85 12.70 -3.38 7.50
C ALA A 85 12.73 -1.99 6.87
N ASP A 86 11.92 -1.77 5.84
CA ASP A 86 11.94 -0.52 5.07
C ASP A 86 11.08 0.58 5.69
N LEU A 87 9.90 0.23 6.20
CA LEU A 87 8.89 1.20 6.62
C LEU A 87 8.50 1.07 8.08
N GLY A 88 8.58 -0.12 8.64
CA GLY A 88 8.18 -0.40 10.00
C GLY A 88 7.07 -1.46 10.06
N LYS A 89 6.63 -1.77 11.26
CA LYS A 89 5.57 -2.76 11.48
C LYS A 89 4.26 -2.32 10.84
N CYS A 90 3.58 -3.26 10.22
CA CYS A 90 2.28 -2.99 9.60
C CYS A 90 1.23 -2.70 10.68
N ASP A 91 0.63 -1.52 10.59
CA ASP A 91 -0.47 -1.11 11.46
C ASP A 91 -1.83 -1.26 10.78
N ILE A 92 -1.86 -1.11 9.45
CA ILE A 92 -3.08 -1.10 8.67
C ILE A 92 -2.88 -2.01 7.47
N LEU A 93 -3.80 -2.92 7.24
CA LEU A 93 -3.78 -3.79 6.06
C LEU A 93 -5.04 -3.59 5.24
N ILE A 94 -4.87 -3.18 3.99
CA ILE A 94 -5.95 -3.08 3.02
C ILE A 94 -5.75 -4.20 2.00
N ASN A 95 -6.60 -5.19 2.04
CA ASN A 95 -6.49 -6.34 1.16
C ASN A 95 -7.40 -6.16 -0.05
N GLY A 96 -6.84 -5.65 -1.14
CA GLY A 96 -7.58 -5.47 -2.38
C GLY A 96 -7.32 -6.56 -3.41
N ALA A 97 -6.32 -7.41 -3.18
CA ALA A 97 -6.04 -8.51 -4.08
C ALA A 97 -7.17 -9.53 -3.97
N GLY A 98 -7.72 -9.94 -5.11
CA GLY A 98 -8.85 -10.85 -5.11
C GLY A 98 -10.17 -10.21 -4.77
N GLY A 99 -10.22 -8.88 -4.71
CA GLY A 99 -11.44 -8.15 -4.38
C GLY A 99 -12.60 -8.36 -5.35
N ASN A 100 -12.32 -8.86 -6.53
CA ASN A 100 -13.36 -9.20 -7.50
C ASN A 100 -14.02 -10.53 -7.23
N ASN A 101 -13.47 -11.30 -6.33
CA ASN A 101 -14.04 -12.58 -5.96
C ASN A 101 -15.06 -12.34 -4.83
N PRO A 102 -16.33 -12.65 -5.03
CA PRO A 102 -17.34 -12.35 -4.02
C PRO A 102 -17.15 -13.08 -2.70
N ARG A 103 -16.26 -14.06 -2.66
CA ARG A 103 -15.95 -14.79 -1.43
C ARG A 103 -14.60 -14.41 -0.83
N ALA A 104 -13.93 -13.48 -1.43
CA ALA A 104 -12.65 -13.03 -0.93
C ALA A 104 -12.84 -12.07 0.24
#